data_d9f6c259e1d2b165a4909470d0111608
#
_entry.id   d9f6c259e1d2b165a4909470d0111608
#
_cell.length_a   1.000
_cell.length_b   1.000
_cell.length_c   1.000
_cell.angle_alpha   90.00
_cell.angle_beta   90.00
_cell.angle_gamma   90.00
#
_symmetry.space_group_name_H-M   'P 1'
#
loop_
_entity.id
_entity.type
_entity.pdbx_description
1 polymer ?
#
loop_
_entity_poly.entity_id
_entity_poly.type
_entity_poly.pdbx_seq_one_letter_code
_entity_poly.pdbx_strand_id
1 'polypeptide(L)'
;MQTRADLEKRIAELEGQVNALKRGGGAVGYAARSVRRRSASTFAGLPLLDIAVGPDPERGEIRGHAKGIIAIGDIATGVLALGGVVRGIVAIGGLAFGVVSLGGLSVGLGAIGGLAIGGVALGGGAVGGAAIGGGAIGHYACGGGVSGEHVIGPLERDPVAVEFFERYGLDVICPL
;
A
#
# COMPACT_ATOMS: atom_id res chain seq x y z
N MET A 1 44.55 20.07 -30.16
CA MET A 1 43.71 21.25 -29.92
C MET A 1 42.39 21.02 -30.65
N GLN A 2 41.31 20.82 -29.91
CA GLN A 2 39.97 20.71 -30.52
C GLN A 2 39.56 22.09 -31.02
N THR A 3 39.25 22.15 -32.31
CA THR A 3 38.90 23.45 -32.95
C THR A 3 37.46 23.83 -32.51
N ARG A 4 37.20 25.13 -32.40
CA ARG A 4 35.86 25.64 -32.02
C ARG A 4 34.74 25.07 -32.90
N ALA A 5 35.02 24.87 -34.18
CA ALA A 5 34.11 24.23 -35.11
C ALA A 5 33.79 22.76 -34.76
N ASP A 6 34.73 22.00 -34.16
CA ASP A 6 34.52 20.64 -33.71
C ASP A 6 33.58 20.57 -32.49
N LEU A 7 33.69 21.55 -31.60
CA LEU A 7 32.83 21.66 -30.43
C LEU A 7 31.40 22.04 -30.83
N GLU A 8 31.24 22.98 -31.75
CA GLU A 8 29.93 23.41 -32.26
C GLU A 8 29.20 22.22 -32.98
N LYS A 9 29.94 21.41 -33.77
CA LYS A 9 29.42 20.23 -34.38
C LYS A 9 28.98 19.18 -33.40
N ARG A 10 29.73 19.01 -32.30
CA ARG A 10 29.41 18.07 -31.22
C ARG A 10 28.23 18.51 -30.36
N ILE A 11 28.08 19.82 -30.17
CA ILE A 11 26.91 20.41 -29.50
C ILE A 11 25.64 20.16 -30.33
N ALA A 12 25.68 20.42 -31.63
CA ALA A 12 24.54 20.18 -32.51
C ALA A 12 24.15 18.70 -32.59
N GLU A 13 25.15 17.81 -32.57
CA GLU A 13 24.92 16.37 -32.53
C GLU A 13 24.27 15.92 -31.21
N LEU A 14 24.76 16.43 -30.07
CA LEU A 14 24.18 16.14 -28.74
C LEU A 14 22.78 16.72 -28.60
N GLU A 15 22.52 17.92 -29.09
CA GLU A 15 21.17 18.51 -29.14
C GLU A 15 20.23 17.68 -30.01
N GLY A 16 20.71 17.16 -31.12
CA GLY A 16 19.98 16.21 -31.97
C GLY A 16 19.64 14.93 -31.22
N GLN A 17 20.60 14.36 -30.49
CA GLN A 17 20.38 13.15 -29.68
C GLN A 17 19.42 13.41 -28.52
N VAL A 18 19.54 14.53 -27.82
CA VAL A 18 18.62 14.94 -26.75
C VAL A 18 17.21 15.14 -27.28
N ASN A 19 17.06 15.77 -28.45
CA ASN A 19 15.75 15.96 -29.07
C ASN A 19 15.17 14.64 -29.62
N ALA A 20 16.00 13.74 -30.13
CA ALA A 20 15.60 12.39 -30.51
C ALA A 20 15.19 11.56 -29.29
N LEU A 21 15.92 11.66 -28.19
CA LEU A 21 15.55 11.03 -26.91
C LEU A 21 14.27 11.65 -26.31
N LYS A 22 14.08 12.95 -26.41
CA LYS A 22 12.82 13.61 -25.99
C LYS A 22 11.63 13.22 -26.88
N ARG A 23 11.86 13.01 -28.18
CA ARG A 23 10.82 12.52 -29.11
C ARG A 23 10.64 11.00 -29.03
N GLY A 24 11.70 10.25 -28.82
CA GLY A 24 11.70 8.78 -28.68
C GLY A 24 11.49 8.30 -27.25
N GLY A 25 11.76 9.12 -26.25
CA GLY A 25 11.47 8.86 -24.85
C GLY A 25 9.96 8.78 -24.55
N GLY A 26 9.12 9.17 -25.51
CA GLY A 26 7.71 8.83 -25.52
C GLY A 26 7.39 7.43 -26.10
N ALA A 27 8.36 6.74 -26.75
CA ALA A 27 8.07 5.49 -27.48
C ALA A 27 8.91 4.27 -27.04
N VAL A 28 9.94 4.43 -26.22
CA VAL A 28 10.72 3.31 -25.63
C VAL A 28 10.49 3.25 -24.10
N GLY A 29 9.64 4.10 -23.61
CA GLY A 29 9.00 3.90 -22.32
C GLY A 29 8.01 2.78 -22.54
N TYR A 30 8.09 1.73 -21.76
CA TYR A 30 7.01 0.85 -21.43
C TYR A 30 5.70 1.36 -22.01
N ALA A 31 5.17 0.69 -23.05
CA ALA A 31 3.74 0.67 -23.27
C ALA A 31 3.13 -0.01 -22.02
N ALA A 32 3.27 0.64 -20.89
CA ALA A 32 2.52 0.36 -19.72
C ALA A 32 1.08 0.49 -20.17
N ARG A 33 0.45 -0.65 -20.47
CA ARG A 33 -0.97 -0.74 -20.80
C ARG A 33 -1.69 0.00 -19.70
N SER A 34 -1.97 1.26 -19.90
CA SER A 34 -2.87 1.99 -19.03
C SER A 34 -4.24 1.36 -19.23
N VAL A 35 -4.72 0.70 -18.22
CA VAL A 35 -6.06 0.13 -18.22
C VAL A 35 -6.95 1.08 -17.45
N ARG A 36 -7.89 1.71 -18.16
CA ARG A 36 -8.91 2.54 -17.56
C ARG A 36 -10.28 2.01 -17.92
N ARG A 37 -11.04 1.65 -16.90
CA ARG A 37 -12.43 1.25 -17.03
C ARG A 37 -13.22 1.89 -15.92
N ARG A 38 -14.21 2.66 -16.29
CA ARG A 38 -15.14 3.30 -15.35
C ARG A 38 -16.56 2.82 -15.64
N SER A 39 -17.26 2.37 -14.60
CA SER A 39 -18.65 2.00 -14.72
C SER A 39 -19.53 3.24 -14.99
N ALA A 40 -20.51 3.09 -15.88
CA ALA A 40 -21.54 4.13 -16.11
C ALA A 40 -22.52 4.21 -14.92
N SER A 41 -22.64 3.15 -14.14
CA SER A 41 -23.49 3.13 -12.95
C SER A 41 -22.81 3.87 -11.80
N THR A 42 -23.50 4.90 -11.29
CA THR A 42 -23.05 5.71 -10.15
C THR A 42 -23.98 5.49 -8.97
N PHE A 43 -23.41 5.35 -7.77
CA PHE A 43 -24.14 5.32 -6.52
C PHE A 43 -23.59 6.43 -5.62
N ALA A 44 -24.46 7.28 -5.10
CA ALA A 44 -24.10 8.46 -4.28
C ALA A 44 -23.05 9.37 -4.95
N GLY A 45 -23.11 9.52 -6.29
CA GLY A 45 -22.17 10.37 -7.05
C GLY A 45 -20.79 9.75 -7.32
N LEU A 46 -20.54 8.53 -6.86
CA LEU A 46 -19.32 7.79 -7.12
C LEU A 46 -19.58 6.63 -8.10
N PRO A 47 -18.68 6.36 -9.05
CA PRO A 47 -18.79 5.19 -9.91
C PRO A 47 -18.71 3.91 -9.07
N LEU A 48 -19.55 2.93 -9.43
CA LEU A 48 -19.55 1.63 -8.76
C LEU A 48 -18.18 0.95 -8.88
N LEU A 49 -17.58 1.03 -10.07
CA LEU A 49 -16.27 0.44 -10.35
C LEU A 49 -15.41 1.47 -11.09
N ASP A 50 -14.23 1.72 -10.59
CA ASP A 50 -13.21 2.52 -11.26
C ASP A 50 -11.89 1.76 -11.25
N ILE A 51 -11.39 1.45 -12.44
CA ILE A 51 -10.11 0.77 -12.65
C ILE A 51 -9.18 1.77 -13.32
N ALA A 52 -8.07 2.08 -12.66
CA ALA A 52 -7.05 2.97 -13.19
C ALA A 52 -5.66 2.43 -12.85
N VAL A 53 -5.06 1.74 -13.80
CA VAL A 53 -3.72 1.15 -13.68
C VAL A 53 -2.80 1.74 -14.74
N GLY A 54 -1.62 2.16 -14.33
CA GLY A 54 -0.59 2.71 -15.21
C GLY A 54 -0.69 4.22 -15.45
N PRO A 55 0.34 4.80 -16.09
CA PRO A 55 0.44 6.23 -16.34
C PRO A 55 -0.56 6.72 -17.39
N ASP A 56 -1.05 7.93 -17.24
CA ASP A 56 -1.87 8.64 -18.21
C ASP A 56 -1.18 9.93 -18.66
N PRO A 57 -0.44 9.89 -19.78
CA PRO A 57 0.25 11.05 -20.31
C PRO A 57 -0.68 12.21 -20.70
N GLU A 58 -1.92 11.90 -21.12
CA GLU A 58 -2.89 12.91 -21.54
C GLU A 58 -3.40 13.75 -20.35
N ARG A 59 -3.40 13.16 -19.17
CA ARG A 59 -3.77 13.83 -17.91
C ARG A 59 -2.58 14.24 -17.05
N GLY A 60 -1.36 13.97 -17.51
CA GLY A 60 -0.14 14.21 -16.76
C GLY A 60 0.00 13.33 -15.51
N GLU A 61 -0.74 12.23 -15.45
CA GLU A 61 -0.72 11.30 -14.31
C GLU A 61 0.36 10.22 -14.53
N ILE A 62 1.32 10.17 -13.62
CA ILE A 62 2.38 9.15 -13.63
C ILE A 62 1.87 7.82 -13.06
N ARG A 63 0.80 7.84 -12.25
CA ARG A 63 0.17 6.68 -11.60
C ARG A 63 -1.34 6.74 -11.77
N GLY A 64 -1.96 5.58 -11.96
CA GLY A 64 -3.40 5.47 -12.08
C GLY A 64 -4.13 5.78 -10.76
N HIS A 65 -4.97 6.82 -10.77
CA HIS A 65 -5.83 7.17 -9.65
C HIS A 65 -7.24 6.64 -9.87
N ALA A 66 -7.63 5.63 -9.10
CA ALA A 66 -9.00 5.11 -9.09
C ALA A 66 -9.80 5.69 -7.94
N LYS A 67 -11.02 6.18 -8.23
CA LYS A 67 -11.98 6.67 -7.22
C LYS A 67 -13.35 6.09 -7.48
N GLY A 68 -13.85 5.24 -6.59
CA GLY A 68 -15.15 4.59 -6.75
C GLY A 68 -15.56 3.83 -5.50
N ILE A 69 -16.71 3.17 -5.54
CA ILE A 69 -17.10 2.25 -4.45
C ILE A 69 -16.11 1.08 -4.44
N ILE A 70 -15.85 0.50 -5.62
CA ILE A 70 -14.78 -0.47 -5.84
C ILE A 70 -13.72 0.24 -6.68
N ALA A 71 -12.57 0.53 -6.10
CA ALA A 71 -11.45 1.19 -6.74
C ALA A 71 -10.29 0.22 -6.91
N ILE A 72 -9.79 0.07 -8.13
CA ILE A 72 -8.64 -0.79 -8.45
C ILE A 72 -7.62 0.03 -9.22
N GLY A 73 -6.43 0.21 -8.67
CA GLY A 73 -5.42 1.03 -9.33
C GLY A 73 -4.12 1.15 -8.57
N ASP A 74 -3.17 1.90 -9.13
CA ASP A 74 -1.90 2.17 -8.44
C ASP A 74 -2.15 2.94 -7.15
N ILE A 75 -3.05 3.93 -7.21
CA ILE A 75 -3.58 4.64 -6.04
C ILE A 75 -5.10 4.51 -6.09
N ALA A 76 -5.67 3.79 -5.12
CA ALA A 76 -7.11 3.53 -5.07
C ALA A 76 -7.76 4.15 -3.84
N THR A 77 -8.89 4.83 -4.04
CA THR A 77 -9.69 5.40 -2.97
C THR A 77 -11.16 5.01 -3.14
N GLY A 78 -11.72 4.30 -2.16
CA GLY A 78 -13.09 3.81 -2.25
C GLY A 78 -13.56 3.10 -0.99
N VAL A 79 -14.74 2.50 -1.04
CA VAL A 79 -15.22 1.63 0.04
C VAL A 79 -14.38 0.35 0.07
N LEU A 80 -14.23 -0.28 -1.09
CA LEU A 80 -13.31 -1.39 -1.33
C LEU A 80 -12.19 -0.89 -2.26
N ALA A 81 -10.98 -0.83 -1.77
CA ALA A 81 -9.83 -0.33 -2.52
C ALA A 81 -8.76 -1.41 -2.66
N LEU A 82 -8.29 -1.64 -3.89
CA LEU A 82 -7.24 -2.59 -4.22
C LEU A 82 -6.15 -1.91 -5.05
N GLY A 83 -4.88 -2.08 -4.65
CA GLY A 83 -3.79 -1.50 -5.44
C GLY A 83 -2.46 -1.33 -4.71
N GLY A 84 -1.60 -0.44 -5.21
CA GLY A 84 -0.30 -0.16 -4.60
C GLY A 84 -0.44 0.62 -3.29
N VAL A 85 -1.09 1.79 -3.36
CA VAL A 85 -1.44 2.63 -2.21
C VAL A 85 -2.95 2.75 -2.15
N VAL A 86 -3.56 2.28 -1.09
CA VAL A 86 -5.01 2.18 -0.99
C VAL A 86 -5.56 2.87 0.25
N ARG A 87 -6.73 3.48 0.08
CA ARG A 87 -7.46 4.14 1.15
C ARG A 87 -8.95 3.84 1.04
N GLY A 88 -9.53 3.27 2.09
CA GLY A 88 -10.94 2.89 2.06
C GLY A 88 -11.45 2.29 3.36
N ILE A 89 -12.69 1.80 3.36
CA ILE A 89 -13.21 1.03 4.50
C ILE A 89 -12.49 -0.33 4.52
N VAL A 90 -12.46 -1.02 3.38
CA VAL A 90 -11.66 -2.23 3.17
C VAL A 90 -10.54 -1.87 2.19
N ALA A 91 -9.31 -1.94 2.64
CA ALA A 91 -8.12 -1.57 1.90
C ALA A 91 -7.19 -2.78 1.75
N ILE A 92 -6.86 -3.16 0.52
CA ILE A 92 -5.97 -4.28 0.22
C ILE A 92 -4.88 -3.82 -0.74
N GLY A 93 -3.62 -3.80 -0.28
CA GLY A 93 -2.56 -3.28 -1.13
C GLY A 93 -1.16 -3.30 -0.51
N GLY A 94 -0.20 -2.71 -1.18
CA GLY A 94 1.16 -2.57 -0.65
C GLY A 94 1.17 -1.72 0.63
N LEU A 95 0.59 -0.52 0.53
CA LEU A 95 0.31 0.40 1.64
C LEU A 95 -1.21 0.53 1.76
N ALA A 96 -1.78 0.05 2.85
CA ALA A 96 -3.22 0.01 3.07
C ALA A 96 -3.63 0.86 4.27
N PHE A 97 -4.58 1.78 4.05
CA PHE A 97 -5.15 2.64 5.07
C PHE A 97 -6.68 2.47 5.08
N GLY A 98 -7.24 1.98 6.18
CA GLY A 98 -8.69 1.73 6.22
C GLY A 98 -9.21 1.28 7.58
N VAL A 99 -10.50 0.97 7.65
CA VAL A 99 -11.08 0.33 8.85
C VAL A 99 -10.55 -1.09 8.95
N VAL A 100 -10.62 -1.84 7.84
CA VAL A 100 -9.97 -3.14 7.69
C VAL A 100 -8.90 -2.99 6.62
N SER A 101 -7.66 -3.25 6.96
CA SER A 101 -6.52 -3.10 6.07
C SER A 101 -5.68 -4.37 5.99
N LEU A 102 -5.34 -4.75 4.75
CA LEU A 102 -4.45 -5.88 4.45
C LEU A 102 -3.34 -5.41 3.51
N GLY A 103 -2.08 -5.61 3.91
CA GLY A 103 -0.99 -5.16 3.05
C GLY A 103 0.41 -5.38 3.61
N GLY A 104 1.42 -4.92 2.88
CA GLY A 104 2.80 -4.91 3.36
C GLY A 104 2.92 -4.04 4.62
N LEU A 105 2.45 -2.80 4.50
CA LEU A 105 2.19 -1.88 5.62
C LEU A 105 0.69 -1.65 5.68
N SER A 106 0.07 -1.95 6.80
CA SER A 106 -1.35 -1.77 7.03
C SER A 106 -1.63 -0.91 8.25
N VAL A 107 -2.55 0.05 8.10
CA VAL A 107 -2.98 0.96 9.17
C VAL A 107 -4.50 1.01 9.20
N GLY A 108 -5.10 0.67 10.36
CA GLY A 108 -6.56 0.63 10.49
C GLY A 108 -7.04 0.20 11.86
N LEU A 109 -8.35 0.05 12.04
CA LEU A 109 -8.89 -0.57 13.26
C LEU A 109 -8.53 -2.05 13.32
N GLY A 110 -8.71 -2.78 12.21
CA GLY A 110 -8.18 -4.12 11.98
C GLY A 110 -7.09 -4.04 10.91
N ALA A 111 -5.85 -4.39 11.27
CA ALA A 111 -4.71 -4.32 10.38
C ALA A 111 -4.01 -5.69 10.30
N ILE A 112 -3.80 -6.17 9.08
CA ILE A 112 -3.10 -7.43 8.83
C ILE A 112 -2.01 -7.18 7.79
N GLY A 113 -0.76 -7.54 8.11
CA GLY A 113 0.31 -7.31 7.16
C GLY A 113 1.72 -7.62 7.65
N GLY A 114 2.72 -7.23 6.87
CA GLY A 114 4.11 -7.33 7.28
C GLY A 114 4.38 -6.47 8.51
N LEU A 115 3.98 -5.21 8.43
CA LEU A 115 3.88 -4.28 9.55
C LEU A 115 2.43 -3.82 9.66
N ALA A 116 1.79 -4.08 10.80
CA ALA A 116 0.41 -3.75 11.07
C ALA A 116 0.31 -2.76 12.24
N ILE A 117 -0.47 -1.69 12.05
CA ILE A 117 -0.70 -0.66 13.06
C ILE A 117 -2.21 -0.43 13.20
N GLY A 118 -2.76 -0.66 14.41
CA GLY A 118 -4.20 -0.48 14.56
C GLY A 118 -4.76 -0.84 15.93
N GLY A 119 -6.10 -0.90 16.02
CA GLY A 119 -6.78 -1.37 17.20
C GLY A 119 -6.47 -2.85 17.48
N VAL A 120 -6.65 -3.69 16.45
CA VAL A 120 -6.21 -5.07 16.40
C VAL A 120 -5.22 -5.19 15.25
N ALA A 121 -3.99 -5.57 15.54
CA ALA A 121 -2.91 -5.67 14.58
C ALA A 121 -2.33 -7.10 14.55
N LEU A 122 -2.27 -7.68 13.35
CA LEU A 122 -1.70 -9.01 13.11
C LEU A 122 -0.62 -8.90 12.04
N GLY A 123 0.61 -9.37 12.35
CA GLY A 123 1.66 -9.32 11.34
C GLY A 123 3.02 -9.74 11.83
N GLY A 124 4.02 -9.56 10.99
CA GLY A 124 5.43 -9.76 11.38
C GLY A 124 5.82 -8.80 12.50
N GLY A 125 5.53 -7.51 12.30
CA GLY A 125 5.51 -6.46 13.32
C GLY A 125 4.08 -5.96 13.53
N ALA A 126 3.62 -5.90 14.77
CA ALA A 126 2.29 -5.46 15.11
C ALA A 126 2.35 -4.39 16.21
N VAL A 127 1.62 -3.28 16.01
CA VAL A 127 1.52 -2.19 16.99
C VAL A 127 0.06 -1.81 17.17
N GLY A 128 -0.45 -1.88 18.38
CA GLY A 128 -1.86 -1.54 18.61
C GLY A 128 -2.42 -1.87 19.98
N GLY A 129 -3.74 -1.82 20.11
CA GLY A 129 -4.43 -2.22 21.34
C GLY A 129 -4.25 -3.69 21.62
N ALA A 130 -4.58 -4.54 20.66
CA ALA A 130 -4.24 -5.96 20.63
C ALA A 130 -3.29 -6.22 19.47
N ALA A 131 -2.07 -6.65 19.76
CA ALA A 131 -1.01 -6.87 18.81
C ALA A 131 -0.57 -8.34 18.84
N ILE A 132 -0.58 -9.00 17.67
CA ILE A 132 -0.15 -10.40 17.52
C ILE A 132 0.84 -10.49 16.39
N GLY A 133 2.05 -11.01 16.68
CA GLY A 133 3.08 -11.12 15.66
C GLY A 133 4.44 -11.54 16.15
N GLY A 134 5.42 -11.58 15.23
CA GLY A 134 6.79 -11.86 15.60
C GLY A 134 7.33 -10.84 16.59
N GLY A 135 7.12 -9.56 16.31
CA GLY A 135 7.29 -8.43 17.22
C GLY A 135 5.95 -7.76 17.48
N ALA A 136 5.49 -7.71 18.72
CA ALA A 136 4.21 -7.13 19.10
C ALA A 136 4.38 -6.07 20.17
N ILE A 137 3.82 -4.89 19.91
CA ILE A 137 3.83 -3.75 20.83
C ILE A 137 2.40 -3.29 21.04
N GLY A 138 1.90 -3.31 22.27
CA GLY A 138 0.52 -2.90 22.54
C GLY A 138 0.08 -3.13 23.97
N HIS A 139 -1.20 -2.80 24.26
CA HIS A 139 -1.77 -3.05 25.57
C HIS A 139 -1.84 -4.55 25.85
N TYR A 140 -2.37 -5.31 24.86
CA TYR A 140 -2.31 -6.76 24.82
C TYR A 140 -1.38 -7.19 23.69
N ALA A 141 -0.25 -7.80 24.01
CA ALA A 141 0.74 -8.20 23.01
C ALA A 141 1.03 -9.70 23.10
N CYS A 142 0.98 -10.36 21.95
CA CYS A 142 1.30 -11.78 21.81
C CYS A 142 2.33 -12.02 20.72
N GLY A 143 3.43 -12.71 21.05
CA GLY A 143 4.44 -13.02 20.05
C GLY A 143 5.82 -13.37 20.58
N GLY A 144 6.79 -13.43 19.66
CA GLY A 144 8.17 -13.77 20.00
C GLY A 144 8.93 -12.66 20.74
N GLY A 145 8.74 -11.40 20.34
CA GLY A 145 9.25 -10.21 20.99
C GLY A 145 8.09 -9.30 21.35
N VAL A 146 7.74 -9.24 22.63
CA VAL A 146 6.55 -8.53 23.09
C VAL A 146 6.92 -7.36 24.00
N SER A 147 6.15 -6.28 23.88
CA SER A 147 6.26 -5.11 24.74
C SER A 147 4.87 -4.51 24.98
N GLY A 148 4.48 -4.39 26.24
CA GLY A 148 3.16 -3.90 26.58
C GLY A 148 2.81 -4.10 28.05
N GLU A 149 1.56 -3.82 28.41
CA GLU A 149 1.08 -3.96 29.78
C GLU A 149 0.71 -5.41 30.10
N HIS A 150 0.06 -6.10 29.15
CA HIS A 150 -0.33 -7.50 29.28
C HIS A 150 0.26 -8.28 28.11
N VAL A 151 1.23 -9.16 28.39
CA VAL A 151 2.01 -9.81 27.34
C VAL A 151 1.95 -11.34 27.41
N ILE A 152 1.97 -11.96 26.24
CA ILE A 152 2.16 -13.39 26.04
C ILE A 152 3.38 -13.59 25.16
N GLY A 153 4.48 -13.99 25.78
CA GLY A 153 5.73 -14.23 25.09
C GLY A 153 6.41 -15.52 25.56
N PRO A 154 7.57 -15.83 25.00
CA PRO A 154 8.30 -17.04 25.39
C PRO A 154 8.75 -17.09 26.84
N LEU A 155 8.95 -15.92 27.46
CA LEU A 155 9.48 -15.79 28.84
C LEU A 155 8.41 -15.31 29.84
N GLU A 156 7.29 -14.79 29.35
CA GLU A 156 6.29 -14.15 30.19
C GLU A 156 4.88 -14.47 29.67
N ARG A 157 3.98 -14.86 30.56
CA ARG A 157 2.57 -15.14 30.27
C ARG A 157 1.70 -14.47 31.31
N ASP A 158 1.07 -13.38 30.92
CA ASP A 158 0.11 -12.70 31.76
C ASP A 158 -1.27 -13.37 31.67
N PRO A 159 -1.85 -13.80 32.80
CA PRO A 159 -3.19 -14.41 32.81
C PRO A 159 -4.28 -13.51 32.22
N VAL A 160 -4.18 -12.20 32.39
CA VAL A 160 -5.13 -11.22 31.84
C VAL A 160 -5.08 -11.20 30.32
N ALA A 161 -3.88 -11.27 29.75
CA ALA A 161 -3.71 -11.38 28.30
C ALA A 161 -4.28 -12.70 27.78
N VAL A 162 -4.04 -13.82 28.45
CA VAL A 162 -4.59 -15.14 28.08
C VAL A 162 -6.10 -15.08 28.05
N GLU A 163 -6.77 -14.62 29.12
CA GLU A 163 -8.22 -14.48 29.18
C GLU A 163 -8.77 -13.59 28.05
N PHE A 164 -8.07 -12.49 27.72
CA PHE A 164 -8.45 -11.60 26.65
C PHE A 164 -8.43 -12.30 25.29
N PHE A 165 -7.33 -12.98 24.94
CA PHE A 165 -7.20 -13.64 23.65
C PHE A 165 -8.13 -14.84 23.51
N GLU A 166 -8.38 -15.62 24.56
CA GLU A 166 -9.37 -16.70 24.59
C GLU A 166 -10.80 -16.16 24.39
N ARG A 167 -11.17 -15.07 25.06
CA ARG A 167 -12.50 -14.46 24.97
C ARG A 167 -12.84 -14.03 23.54
N TYR A 168 -11.86 -13.56 22.77
CA TYR A 168 -12.04 -13.09 21.40
C TYR A 168 -11.71 -14.16 20.36
N GLY A 169 -11.40 -15.40 20.75
CA GLY A 169 -11.08 -16.50 19.84
C GLY A 169 -9.77 -16.31 19.08
N LEU A 170 -8.85 -15.53 19.63
CA LEU A 170 -7.54 -15.25 19.06
C LEU A 170 -6.43 -16.19 19.60
N ASP A 171 -6.79 -17.10 20.48
CA ASP A 171 -5.94 -18.17 21.01
C ASP A 171 -5.33 -19.06 19.93
N VAL A 172 -6.07 -19.29 18.84
CA VAL A 172 -5.61 -20.08 17.68
C VAL A 172 -4.40 -19.41 16.99
N ILE A 173 -4.33 -18.07 17.02
CA ILE A 173 -3.27 -17.31 16.35
C ILE A 173 -2.12 -17.00 17.31
N CYS A 174 -2.42 -16.92 18.60
CA CYS A 174 -1.46 -16.80 19.68
C CYS A 174 -1.30 -18.16 20.35
N PRO A 175 -0.35 -19.02 19.91
CA PRO A 175 -0.17 -20.32 20.53
C PRO A 175 0.28 -20.14 21.98
N LEU A 176 -0.56 -20.58 22.89
CA LEU A 176 -0.41 -20.54 24.33
C LEU A 176 0.59 -21.59 24.84
#